data_4878b37ce6085dc47b8260c04b320023
#
_entry.id   4878b37ce6085dc47b8260c04b320023
#
_cell.length_a   1.000
_cell.length_b   1.000
_cell.length_c   1.000
_cell.angle_alpha   90.00
_cell.angle_beta   90.00
_cell.angle_gamma   90.00
#
_symmetry.space_group_name_H-M   'P 1'
#
loop_
_entity.id
_entity.type
_entity.pdbx_description
1 polymer ?
#
loop_
_entity_poly.entity_id
_entity_poly.type
_entity_poly.pdbx_seq_one_letter_code
_entity_poly.pdbx_strand_id
1 'polypeptide(L)' 'EVMVTDVHMNNPADGIGRIEGYVVDIEGAGRQVGQQVRVQITKAFRTYARGKLLESTDGVSVPG' A
#
# COMPACT_ATOMS: atom_id res chain seq x y z
N GLU A 1 7.82 1.44 -5.01
CA GLU A 1 6.40 1.63 -5.39
C GLU A 1 5.69 0.29 -5.46
N VAL A 2 4.45 0.28 -5.09
CA VAL A 2 3.66 -0.93 -5.01
C VAL A 2 2.32 -0.68 -5.64
N MET A 3 1.83 -1.63 -6.41
CA MET A 3 0.48 -1.57 -6.94
C MET A 3 -0.47 -2.12 -5.88
N VAL A 4 -1.48 -1.35 -5.52
CA VAL A 4 -2.48 -1.81 -4.58
C VAL A 4 -3.48 -2.68 -5.33
N THR A 5 -3.61 -3.94 -4.95
CA THR A 5 -4.45 -4.87 -5.69
C THR A 5 -5.78 -5.15 -4.98
N ASP A 6 -5.81 -4.99 -3.67
CA ASP A 6 -7.01 -5.34 -2.91
C ASP A 6 -7.14 -4.45 -1.69
N VAL A 7 -8.34 -4.45 -1.12
CA VAL A 7 -8.58 -3.82 0.16
C VAL A 7 -8.34 -4.85 1.25
N HIS A 8 -7.78 -4.44 2.36
CA HIS A 8 -7.57 -5.35 3.48
C HIS A 8 -8.92 -5.81 4.01
N MET A 9 -9.06 -7.12 4.19
CA MET A 9 -10.35 -7.71 4.51
C MET A 9 -10.91 -7.24 5.84
N ASN A 10 -10.05 -7.10 6.83
CA ASN A 10 -10.49 -6.75 8.17
C ASN A 10 -10.39 -5.26 8.46
N ASN A 11 -9.75 -4.51 7.60
CA ASN A 11 -9.56 -3.09 7.83
C ASN A 11 -9.61 -2.36 6.50
N PRO A 12 -10.81 -1.92 6.08
CA PRO A 12 -10.94 -1.32 4.75
C PRO A 12 -10.20 -0.01 4.55
N ALA A 13 -9.69 0.57 5.61
CA ALA A 13 -8.84 1.74 5.46
C ALA A 13 -7.46 1.38 4.90
N ASP A 14 -7.10 0.10 4.92
CA ASP A 14 -5.81 -0.36 4.46
C ASP A 14 -5.92 -1.08 3.13
N GLY A 15 -4.84 -1.09 2.39
CA GLY A 15 -4.78 -1.79 1.11
C GLY A 15 -3.77 -2.92 1.15
N ILE A 16 -3.85 -3.78 0.15
CA ILE A 16 -2.94 -4.90 -0.01
C ILE A 16 -2.23 -4.74 -1.34
N GLY A 17 -0.94 -4.83 -1.34
CA GLY A 17 -0.15 -4.85 -2.56
C GLY A 17 0.77 -6.05 -2.56
N ARG A 18 1.49 -6.24 -3.66
CA ARG A 18 2.43 -7.34 -3.77
C ARG A 18 3.70 -6.88 -4.46
N ILE A 19 4.81 -7.34 -3.95
CA ILE A 19 6.10 -7.11 -4.56
C ILE A 19 6.76 -8.46 -4.72
N GLU A 20 6.90 -8.92 -5.95
CA GLU A 20 7.56 -10.18 -6.25
C GLU A 20 7.01 -11.34 -5.43
N GLY A 21 5.69 -11.40 -5.35
CA GLY A 21 5.03 -12.44 -4.59
C GLY A 21 4.92 -12.19 -3.10
N TYR A 22 5.53 -11.14 -2.62
CA TYR A 22 5.51 -10.78 -1.21
C TYR A 22 4.30 -9.89 -0.96
N VAL A 23 3.50 -10.25 0.00
CA VAL A 23 2.29 -9.48 0.31
C VAL A 23 2.66 -8.30 1.21
N VAL A 24 2.19 -7.13 0.86
CA VAL A 24 2.45 -5.93 1.64
C VAL A 24 1.12 -5.36 2.10
N ASP A 25 0.98 -5.24 3.41
CA ASP A 25 -0.20 -4.62 4.03
C ASP A 25 0.11 -3.12 4.15
N ILE A 26 -0.64 -2.31 3.42
CA ILE A 26 -0.33 -0.89 3.28
C ILE A 26 -1.35 -0.08 4.06
N GLU A 27 -0.91 0.48 5.15
CA GLU A 27 -1.75 1.30 5.99
C GLU A 27 -2.18 2.55 5.25
N GLY A 28 -3.47 2.81 5.23
CA GLY A 28 -4.02 4.00 4.62
C GLY A 28 -4.31 3.90 3.13
N ALA A 29 -4.09 2.73 2.51
CA ALA A 29 -4.21 2.60 1.07
C ALA A 29 -5.50 1.91 0.61
N GLY A 30 -6.51 1.84 1.46
CA GLY A 30 -7.74 1.13 1.10
C GLY A 30 -8.49 1.73 -0.07
N ARG A 31 -8.30 3.00 -0.35
CA ARG A 31 -8.95 3.66 -1.48
C ARG A 31 -8.09 3.70 -2.72
N GLN A 32 -6.92 3.09 -2.66
CA GLN A 32 -5.96 3.19 -3.75
C GLN A 32 -5.90 1.93 -4.62
N VAL A 33 -6.90 1.07 -4.49
CA VAL A 33 -6.92 -0.16 -5.29
C VAL A 33 -6.84 0.19 -6.77
N GLY A 34 -5.96 -0.48 -7.48
CA GLY A 34 -5.73 -0.22 -8.88
C GLY A 34 -4.67 0.83 -9.16
N GLN A 35 -4.12 1.44 -8.12
CA GLN A 35 -3.14 2.51 -8.29
C GLN A 35 -1.79 2.09 -7.75
N GLN A 36 -0.75 2.67 -8.31
CA GLN A 36 0.59 2.51 -7.74
C GLN A 36 0.81 3.58 -6.70
N VAL A 37 1.40 3.19 -5.59
CA VAL A 37 1.61 4.10 -4.48
C VAL A 37 3.03 3.96 -3.97
N ARG A 38 3.50 4.97 -3.30
CA ARG A 38 4.73 4.90 -2.56
C ARG A 38 4.45 4.43 -1.16
N VAL A 39 5.23 3.49 -0.70
CA VAL A 39 5.02 2.88 0.58
C VAL A 39 6.34 2.86 1.34
N GLN A 40 6.28 3.20 2.60
CA GLN A 40 7.43 3.02 3.48
C GLN A 40 7.21 1.73 4.26
N ILE A 41 8.10 0.78 4.11
CA ILE A 41 8.01 -0.48 4.83
C ILE A 41 8.38 -0.23 6.28
N THR A 42 7.46 -0.53 7.17
CA THR A 42 7.68 -0.31 8.60
C THR A 42 8.08 -1.60 9.30
N LYS A 43 7.64 -2.74 8.77
CA LYS A 43 8.02 -4.05 9.32
C LYS A 43 8.03 -5.06 8.20
N ALA A 44 8.99 -5.95 8.25
CA ALA A 44 9.08 -7.04 7.28
C ALA A 44 9.06 -8.36 8.05
N PHE A 45 8.24 -9.29 7.59
CA PHE A 45 8.11 -10.61 8.16
C PHE A 45 8.51 -11.63 7.10
N ARG A 46 8.43 -12.90 7.43
CA ARG A 46 8.86 -13.94 6.49
C ARG A 46 8.03 -13.99 5.24
N THR A 47 6.72 -13.84 5.38
CA THR A 47 5.80 -14.05 4.26
C THR A 47 5.11 -12.78 3.85
N TYR A 48 5.22 -11.71 4.61
CA TYR A 48 4.56 -10.46 4.27
C TYR A 48 5.29 -9.29 4.94
N ALA A 49 4.90 -8.11 4.57
CA ALA A 49 5.45 -6.90 5.17
C ALA A 49 4.33 -5.95 5.48
N ARG A 50 4.60 -5.02 6.37
CA ARG A 50 3.68 -3.92 6.64
C ARG A 50 4.35 -2.62 6.27
N GLY A 51 3.56 -1.73 5.72
CA GLY A 51 4.07 -0.43 5.38
C GLY A 51 2.97 0.59 5.51
N LYS A 52 3.31 1.83 5.32
CA LYS A 52 2.31 2.88 5.32
C LYS A 52 2.40 3.67 4.03
N LEU A 53 1.27 4.17 3.61
CA LEU A 53 1.17 4.95 2.39
C LEU A 53 1.89 6.27 2.57
N LEU A 54 2.79 6.57 1.65
CA LEU A 54 3.46 7.86 1.63
C LEU A 54 2.74 8.79 0.68
N GLU A 55 2.52 8.33 -0.57
CA GLU A 55 1.78 9.15 -1.51
C GLU A 55 1.33 8.29 -2.68
N SER A 56 0.28 8.73 -3.35
CA SER A 56 -0.23 8.06 -4.52
C SER A 56 0.39 8.68 -5.75
N THR A 57 0.76 7.85 -6.73
CA THR A 57 1.38 8.37 -7.93
C THR A 57 0.39 9.09 -8.84
N ASP A 58 -0.90 8.83 -8.69
CA ASP A 58 -1.84 9.55 -9.49
C ASP A 58 -2.42 10.71 -8.73
N GLY A 59 -2.21 10.80 -7.49
CA GLY A 59 -2.63 11.92 -6.73
C GLY A 59 -1.71 13.02 -7.04
N VAL A 60 -2.19 14.02 -7.53
CA VAL A 60 -1.41 15.16 -7.66
C VAL A 60 -1.21 15.69 -6.32
N SER A 61 -0.24 15.31 -5.73
CA SER A 61 0.07 15.93 -4.53
C SER A 61 0.50 17.29 -4.86
N VAL A 62 -0.26 18.15 -4.56
CA VAL A 62 0.13 19.48 -4.62
C VAL A 62 0.87 19.76 -3.40
N PRO A 63 2.09 19.88 -3.48
CA PRO A 63 2.83 20.32 -2.34
C PRO A 63 2.35 21.68 -2.04
N GLY A 64 1.88 21.79 -0.98
CA GLY A 64 1.30 23.02 -0.53
C GLY A 64 2.11 24.21 -0.86
#